data_455e8ad7a018be68d5633a383617b1ed
#
_entry.id   455e8ad7a018be68d5633a383617b1ed
#
_cell.length_a   1.000
_cell.length_b   1.000
_cell.length_c   1.000
_cell.angle_alpha   90.00
_cell.angle_beta   90.00
_cell.angle_gamma   90.00
#
_symmetry.space_group_name_H-M   'P 1'
#
loop_
_entity.id
_entity.type
_entity.pdbx_description
1 polymer ?
#
loop_
_entity_poly.entity_id
_entity_poly.type
_entity_poly.pdbx_seq_one_letter_code
_entity_poly.pdbx_strand_id
1 'polypeptide(L)'
;MGKTVTTYLIDGDPKGTQYAFISNKICQMFVVPRSNLSYLNTQEKLQKPAFYILLGEDESTKPQAYIGETENFKERVKDHDSKKSFWQKALIFVSKDADMTKVDVQYLEHKAIAEAKKANAFVLSDNKQIPKAPNLPEHQQDSMNEFFEDVKFLASFIGCNIFEVSQPKEEHLFYTKGRGCNAKGFYSSDGFTVLKGSTVAKTMVPSFNWKEKREKMLQDYTSTENGILVLTSDKTFSSPSTAADFCIGSSNNGWVGWGDKEGNTLDSVYRKQLD
;
A
#
# COMPACT_ATOMS: atom_id res chain seq x y z
N MET A 1 13.29 -17.94 -5.08
CA MET A 1 14.71 -17.57 -5.33
C MET A 1 15.01 -16.31 -4.56
N GLY A 2 16.11 -16.27 -3.78
CA GLY A 2 16.50 -15.09 -3.01
C GLY A 2 16.86 -13.91 -3.91
N LYS A 3 16.63 -12.67 -3.43
CA LYS A 3 17.03 -11.42 -4.10
C LYS A 3 17.93 -10.61 -3.17
N THR A 4 18.99 -10.02 -3.71
CA THR A 4 19.85 -9.09 -2.97
C THR A 4 19.44 -7.67 -3.31
N VAL A 5 19.06 -6.89 -2.28
CA VAL A 5 18.79 -5.46 -2.41
C VAL A 5 19.95 -4.68 -1.79
N THR A 6 20.49 -3.74 -2.54
CA THR A 6 21.46 -2.78 -2.03
C THR A 6 20.75 -1.46 -1.79
N THR A 7 20.88 -0.93 -0.57
CA THR A 7 20.40 0.40 -0.19
C THR A 7 21.57 1.28 0.21
N TYR A 8 21.62 2.50 -0.29
CA TYR A 8 22.61 3.50 0.08
C TYR A 8 21.90 4.71 0.71
N LEU A 9 22.22 4.97 1.96
CA LEU A 9 21.69 6.09 2.75
C LEU A 9 22.59 7.31 2.52
N ILE A 10 22.11 8.28 1.76
CA ILE A 10 22.90 9.45 1.34
C ILE A 10 23.25 10.32 2.53
N ASP A 11 22.28 10.52 3.42
CA ASP A 11 22.43 11.36 4.61
C ASP A 11 22.82 10.53 5.85
N GLY A 12 23.04 9.21 5.70
CA GLY A 12 23.23 8.30 6.83
C GLY A 12 22.00 8.07 7.69
N ASP A 13 20.85 8.69 7.36
CA ASP A 13 19.58 8.55 8.04
C ASP A 13 18.67 7.55 7.30
N PRO A 14 18.19 6.48 7.96
CA PRO A 14 17.23 5.54 7.36
C PRO A 14 15.91 6.17 6.87
N LYS A 15 15.53 7.33 7.42
CA LYS A 15 14.36 8.11 7.00
C LYS A 15 14.69 9.21 5.98
N GLY A 16 15.97 9.44 5.73
CA GLY A 16 16.48 10.46 4.83
C GLY A 16 16.42 10.06 3.36
N THR A 17 17.23 10.78 2.57
CA THR A 17 17.37 10.51 1.14
C THR A 17 18.19 9.24 0.93
N GLN A 18 17.68 8.34 0.11
CA GLN A 18 18.35 7.07 -0.18
C GLN A 18 18.03 6.59 -1.59
N TYR A 19 18.84 5.68 -2.11
CA TYR A 19 18.48 4.90 -3.27
C TYR A 19 18.66 3.41 -3.01
N ALA A 20 17.83 2.60 -3.68
CA ALA A 20 17.88 1.15 -3.59
C ALA A 20 17.76 0.50 -4.97
N PHE A 21 18.36 -0.67 -5.13
CA PHE A 21 18.24 -1.47 -6.34
C PHE A 21 18.46 -2.97 -6.06
N ILE A 22 17.95 -3.79 -6.95
CA ILE A 22 18.22 -5.23 -6.95
C ILE A 22 19.54 -5.45 -7.74
N SER A 23 20.46 -6.28 -7.22
CA SER A 23 21.84 -6.38 -7.71
C SER A 23 21.97 -6.68 -9.21
N ASN A 24 21.12 -7.54 -9.76
CA ASN A 24 21.16 -7.97 -11.17
C ASN A 24 20.07 -7.36 -12.04
N LYS A 25 19.47 -6.23 -11.61
CA LYS A 25 18.38 -5.55 -12.30
C LYS A 25 18.75 -4.10 -12.63
N ILE A 26 18.11 -3.58 -13.68
CA ILE A 26 18.35 -2.21 -14.15
C ILE A 26 17.51 -1.17 -13.39
N CYS A 27 16.41 -1.57 -12.78
CA CYS A 27 15.58 -0.66 -12.00
C CYS A 27 16.32 -0.14 -10.77
N GLN A 28 16.35 1.18 -10.61
CA GLN A 28 16.85 1.88 -9.44
C GLN A 28 15.77 2.78 -8.90
N MET A 29 15.51 2.69 -7.60
CA MET A 29 14.55 3.54 -6.88
C MET A 29 15.31 4.57 -6.05
N PHE A 30 14.93 5.84 -6.18
CA PHE A 30 15.30 6.89 -5.24
C PHE A 30 14.13 7.17 -4.31
N VAL A 31 14.41 7.32 -3.03
CA VAL A 31 13.47 7.79 -2.01
C VAL A 31 13.93 9.18 -1.59
N VAL A 32 13.12 10.19 -1.89
CA VAL A 32 13.47 11.59 -1.60
C VAL A 32 12.37 12.19 -0.72
N PRO A 33 12.67 12.51 0.55
CA PRO A 33 11.76 13.27 1.40
C PRO A 33 11.49 14.66 0.81
N ARG A 34 10.27 15.16 0.94
CA ARG A 34 9.91 16.52 0.50
C ARG A 34 10.79 17.60 1.13
N SER A 35 11.24 17.38 2.36
CA SER A 35 12.17 18.28 3.05
C SER A 35 13.56 18.36 2.44
N ASN A 36 13.92 17.42 1.53
CA ASN A 36 15.28 17.36 0.91
C ASN A 36 15.25 17.40 -0.62
N LEU A 37 14.41 18.24 -1.21
CA LEU A 37 14.33 18.38 -2.66
C LEU A 37 15.60 18.99 -3.27
N SER A 38 16.43 19.66 -2.49
CA SER A 38 17.74 20.19 -2.94
C SER A 38 18.67 19.09 -3.47
N TYR A 39 18.55 17.86 -2.97
CA TYR A 39 19.28 16.69 -3.44
C TYR A 39 19.09 16.43 -4.95
N LEU A 40 17.93 16.73 -5.51
CA LEU A 40 17.66 16.55 -6.94
C LEU A 40 18.62 17.36 -7.84
N ASN A 41 19.21 18.42 -7.32
CA ASN A 41 20.20 19.22 -8.07
C ASN A 41 21.52 18.50 -8.29
N THR A 42 21.82 17.50 -7.47
CA THR A 42 23.11 16.75 -7.49
C THR A 42 23.02 15.47 -8.32
N GLN A 43 21.81 15.09 -8.79
CA GLN A 43 21.56 13.78 -9.43
C GLN A 43 21.16 13.95 -10.89
N GLU A 44 22.09 13.72 -11.81
CA GLU A 44 21.82 13.75 -13.25
C GLU A 44 20.77 12.71 -13.69
N LYS A 45 20.72 11.53 -13.04
CA LYS A 45 19.74 10.48 -13.34
C LYS A 45 18.29 10.94 -13.16
N LEU A 46 18.04 11.89 -12.28
CA LEU A 46 16.70 12.44 -12.03
C LEU A 46 16.31 13.56 -13.02
N GLN A 47 17.18 13.84 -13.99
CA GLN A 47 16.92 14.73 -15.14
C GLN A 47 16.60 13.93 -16.41
N LYS A 48 16.39 12.62 -16.29
CA LYS A 48 16.02 11.68 -17.36
C LYS A 48 14.58 11.20 -17.19
N PRO A 49 14.01 10.50 -18.19
CA PRO A 49 12.69 9.91 -18.06
C PRO A 49 12.58 9.04 -16.81
N ALA A 50 11.56 9.28 -16.02
CA ALA A 50 11.33 8.62 -14.76
C ALA A 50 9.83 8.32 -14.52
N PHE A 51 9.57 7.18 -13.94
CA PHE A 51 8.30 6.84 -13.32
C PHE A 51 8.37 7.20 -11.83
N TYR A 52 7.33 7.74 -11.22
CA TYR A 52 7.37 8.12 -9.81
C TYR A 52 6.06 7.96 -9.08
N ILE A 53 6.15 7.84 -7.75
CA ILE A 53 5.02 7.79 -6.82
C ILE A 53 5.26 8.83 -5.74
N LEU A 54 4.34 9.77 -5.57
CA LEU A 54 4.31 10.67 -4.42
C LEU A 54 3.46 10.04 -3.33
N LEU A 55 4.00 9.93 -2.13
CA LEU A 55 3.35 9.33 -0.97
C LEU A 55 3.11 10.38 0.10
N GLY A 56 1.90 10.41 0.63
CA GLY A 56 1.50 11.22 1.77
C GLY A 56 0.87 10.38 2.86
N GLU A 57 1.02 10.84 4.09
CA GLU A 57 0.21 10.37 5.19
C GLU A 57 -1.09 11.16 5.13
N ASP A 58 -2.21 10.47 5.00
CA ASP A 58 -3.51 11.06 5.25
C ASP A 58 -3.83 10.84 6.73
N GLU A 59 -4.25 11.90 7.43
CA GLU A 59 -4.84 11.80 8.77
C GLU A 59 -6.15 10.98 8.73
N SER A 60 -6.70 10.77 7.53
CA SER A 60 -7.75 9.82 7.27
C SER A 60 -7.20 8.38 7.21
N THR A 61 -8.04 7.43 7.21
CA THR A 61 -7.81 6.02 7.42
C THR A 61 -7.08 5.28 6.29
N LYS A 62 -6.90 5.91 5.10
CA LYS A 62 -6.10 5.37 3.99
C LYS A 62 -5.01 6.36 3.58
N PRO A 63 -3.76 5.91 3.38
CA PRO A 63 -2.71 6.77 2.88
C PRO A 63 -3.04 7.27 1.46
N GLN A 64 -2.58 8.46 1.12
CA GLN A 64 -2.79 9.06 -0.19
C GLN A 64 -1.54 8.90 -1.06
N ALA A 65 -1.74 8.67 -2.35
CA ALA A 65 -0.67 8.61 -3.33
C ALA A 65 -1.04 9.30 -4.64
N TYR A 66 -0.02 9.70 -5.37
CA TYR A 66 -0.10 10.13 -6.76
C TYR A 66 0.94 9.39 -7.57
N ILE A 67 0.53 8.81 -8.68
CA ILE A 67 1.40 8.10 -9.63
C ILE A 67 1.56 8.98 -10.86
N GLY A 68 2.79 9.10 -11.36
CA GLY A 68 3.07 9.92 -12.53
C GLY A 68 4.35 9.51 -13.27
N GLU A 69 4.53 10.14 -14.42
CA GLU A 69 5.71 10.02 -15.25
C GLU A 69 6.25 11.41 -15.63
N THR A 70 7.48 11.47 -16.02
CA THR A 70 8.11 12.71 -16.49
C THR A 70 9.37 12.42 -17.31
N GLU A 71 9.75 13.35 -18.17
CA GLU A 71 11.06 13.33 -18.84
C GLU A 71 12.16 13.93 -17.95
N ASN A 72 11.79 14.69 -16.91
CA ASN A 72 12.71 15.31 -15.95
C ASN A 72 12.02 15.51 -14.60
N PHE A 73 12.35 14.65 -13.63
CA PHE A 73 11.71 14.70 -12.32
C PHE A 73 12.05 15.98 -11.54
N LYS A 74 13.27 16.48 -11.67
CA LYS A 74 13.69 17.72 -11.01
C LYS A 74 12.83 18.93 -11.40
N GLU A 75 12.42 19.03 -12.65
CA GLU A 75 11.52 20.11 -13.09
C GLU A 75 10.08 19.80 -12.70
N ARG A 76 9.65 18.53 -12.83
CA ARG A 76 8.28 18.11 -12.54
C ARG A 76 7.91 18.30 -11.06
N VAL A 77 8.85 18.03 -10.15
CA VAL A 77 8.59 18.12 -8.71
C VAL A 77 8.29 19.54 -8.25
N LYS A 78 8.81 20.58 -8.92
CA LYS A 78 8.49 21.99 -8.62
C LYS A 78 6.99 22.28 -8.74
N ASP A 79 6.37 21.72 -9.79
CA ASP A 79 4.92 21.82 -9.98
C ASP A 79 4.16 21.09 -8.88
N HIS A 80 4.63 19.92 -8.47
CA HIS A 80 3.99 19.15 -7.40
C HIS A 80 4.16 19.81 -6.04
N ASP A 81 5.32 20.38 -5.76
CA ASP A 81 5.57 21.08 -4.51
C ASP A 81 4.67 22.29 -4.33
N SER A 82 4.39 23.02 -5.41
CA SER A 82 3.51 24.18 -5.40
C SER A 82 2.01 23.84 -5.38
N LYS A 83 1.59 22.74 -6.01
CA LYS A 83 0.17 22.42 -6.28
C LYS A 83 -0.41 21.32 -5.40
N LYS A 84 0.43 20.47 -4.76
CA LYS A 84 0.02 19.30 -4.00
C LYS A 84 0.58 19.37 -2.59
N SER A 85 -0.29 19.52 -1.60
CA SER A 85 0.12 19.62 -0.18
C SER A 85 0.27 18.26 0.51
N PHE A 86 -0.41 17.21 0.02
CA PHE A 86 -0.57 15.95 0.74
C PHE A 86 0.72 15.11 0.89
N TRP A 87 1.66 15.21 -0.07
CA TRP A 87 2.78 14.29 -0.12
C TRP A 87 3.96 14.69 0.79
N GLN A 88 4.64 13.69 1.32
CA GLN A 88 5.79 13.80 2.24
C GLN A 88 7.08 13.25 1.64
N LYS A 89 6.99 12.26 0.74
CA LYS A 89 8.14 11.67 0.06
C LYS A 89 7.80 11.24 -1.36
N ALA A 90 8.81 11.25 -2.22
CA ALA A 90 8.74 10.74 -3.58
C ALA A 90 9.55 9.45 -3.70
N LEU A 91 8.95 8.43 -4.35
CA LEU A 91 9.65 7.27 -4.88
C LEU A 91 9.85 7.51 -6.36
N ILE A 92 11.09 7.54 -6.83
CA ILE A 92 11.42 7.86 -8.22
C ILE A 92 12.17 6.67 -8.79
N PHE A 93 11.65 6.10 -9.87
CA PHE A 93 12.21 4.92 -10.52
C PHE A 93 12.82 5.32 -11.84
N VAL A 94 14.08 4.99 -12.02
CA VAL A 94 14.89 5.26 -13.21
C VAL A 94 15.62 4.00 -13.64
N SER A 95 16.05 3.94 -14.90
CA SER A 95 16.96 2.90 -15.36
C SER A 95 18.40 3.25 -14.99
N LYS A 96 19.20 2.25 -14.61
CA LYS A 96 20.65 2.39 -14.46
C LYS A 96 21.33 2.68 -15.80
N ASP A 97 20.80 2.09 -16.87
CA ASP A 97 21.35 2.07 -18.22
C ASP A 97 20.64 3.12 -19.06
N ALA A 98 20.34 4.19 -18.84
CA ALA A 98 19.92 5.39 -19.60
C ALA A 98 18.89 5.22 -20.74
N ASP A 99 18.43 4.03 -21.03
CA ASP A 99 17.69 3.73 -22.27
C ASP A 99 16.16 3.81 -22.14
N MET A 100 15.65 4.23 -20.99
CA MET A 100 14.20 4.41 -20.79
C MET A 100 13.72 5.68 -21.48
N THR A 101 12.71 5.53 -22.37
CA THR A 101 12.14 6.63 -23.16
C THR A 101 10.90 7.22 -22.49
N LYS A 102 10.41 8.35 -23.03
CA LYS A 102 9.11 8.94 -22.65
C LYS A 102 7.95 7.94 -22.76
N VAL A 103 7.95 7.15 -23.84
CA VAL A 103 6.86 6.18 -24.08
C VAL A 103 6.90 5.03 -23.06
N ASP A 104 8.09 4.62 -22.64
CA ASP A 104 8.26 3.60 -21.60
C ASP A 104 7.68 4.04 -20.25
N VAL A 105 8.00 5.27 -19.83
CA VAL A 105 7.47 5.79 -18.56
C VAL A 105 5.97 6.05 -18.60
N GLN A 106 5.41 6.38 -19.77
CA GLN A 106 3.95 6.48 -19.96
C GLN A 106 3.28 5.10 -19.86
N TYR A 107 3.92 4.06 -20.38
CA TYR A 107 3.42 2.69 -20.23
C TYR A 107 3.43 2.25 -18.76
N LEU A 108 4.50 2.56 -18.04
CA LEU A 108 4.61 2.29 -16.60
C LEU A 108 3.53 3.02 -15.80
N GLU A 109 3.29 4.31 -16.10
CA GLU A 109 2.23 5.09 -15.44
C GLU A 109 0.84 4.47 -15.68
N HIS A 110 0.50 4.18 -16.95
CA HIS A 110 -0.76 3.52 -17.28
C HIS A 110 -0.98 2.24 -16.47
N LYS A 111 0.02 1.35 -16.50
CA LYS A 111 -0.03 0.06 -15.82
C LYS A 111 -0.12 0.23 -14.29
N ALA A 112 0.72 1.09 -13.74
CA ALA A 112 0.78 1.33 -12.30
C ALA A 112 -0.54 1.89 -11.74
N ILE A 113 -1.16 2.86 -12.43
CA ILE A 113 -2.47 3.40 -12.00
C ILE A 113 -3.54 2.30 -12.06
N ALA A 114 -3.53 1.47 -13.10
CA ALA A 114 -4.49 0.36 -13.22
C ALA A 114 -4.33 -0.65 -12.07
N GLU A 115 -3.10 -1.07 -11.76
CA GLU A 115 -2.84 -2.02 -10.67
C GLU A 115 -3.10 -1.40 -9.28
N ALA A 116 -2.69 -0.15 -9.04
CA ALA A 116 -2.94 0.52 -7.77
C ALA A 116 -4.45 0.73 -7.50
N LYS A 117 -5.24 1.05 -8.55
CA LYS A 117 -6.71 1.12 -8.42
C LYS A 117 -7.33 -0.24 -8.11
N LYS A 118 -6.81 -1.31 -8.71
CA LYS A 118 -7.25 -2.68 -8.41
C LYS A 118 -6.88 -3.10 -6.98
N ALA A 119 -5.68 -2.75 -6.52
CA ALA A 119 -5.21 -3.01 -5.16
C ALA A 119 -6.03 -2.23 -4.12
N ASN A 120 -6.45 -1.02 -4.46
CA ASN A 120 -7.26 -0.14 -3.60
C ASN A 120 -6.68 0.08 -2.18
N ALA A 121 -5.34 0.00 -2.06
CA ALA A 121 -4.63 0.18 -0.79
C ALA A 121 -4.44 1.67 -0.44
N PHE A 122 -4.39 2.55 -1.46
CA PHE A 122 -4.18 4.00 -1.33
C PHE A 122 -5.32 4.79 -1.98
N VAL A 123 -5.52 6.02 -1.50
CA VAL A 123 -6.39 7.01 -2.16
C VAL A 123 -5.62 7.65 -3.30
N LEU A 124 -6.13 7.52 -4.52
CA LEU A 124 -5.56 8.10 -5.75
C LEU A 124 -6.42 9.25 -6.27
N SER A 125 -6.68 10.26 -5.43
CA SER A 125 -7.63 11.35 -5.74
C SER A 125 -7.25 12.14 -6.99
N ASP A 126 -5.97 12.31 -7.25
CA ASP A 126 -5.45 13.06 -8.41
C ASP A 126 -5.24 12.18 -9.67
N ASN A 127 -5.24 10.85 -9.53
CA ASN A 127 -5.24 9.91 -10.65
C ASN A 127 -6.67 9.46 -10.99
N LYS A 128 -7.56 10.41 -11.26
CA LYS A 128 -9.00 10.13 -11.50
C LYS A 128 -9.24 9.18 -12.67
N GLN A 129 -8.47 9.32 -13.73
CA GLN A 129 -8.53 8.47 -14.93
C GLN A 129 -7.25 7.66 -15.08
N ILE A 130 -7.35 6.51 -15.75
CA ILE A 130 -6.20 5.76 -16.21
C ILE A 130 -5.83 6.35 -17.58
N PRO A 131 -4.60 6.85 -17.78
CA PRO A 131 -4.16 7.34 -19.09
C PRO A 131 -4.32 6.23 -20.16
N LYS A 132 -4.49 6.62 -21.42
CA LYS A 132 -4.49 5.63 -22.51
C LYS A 132 -3.11 4.96 -22.56
N ALA A 133 -3.09 3.63 -22.70
CA ALA A 133 -1.85 2.91 -22.91
C ALA A 133 -1.16 3.39 -24.19
N PRO A 134 0.13 3.75 -24.14
CA PRO A 134 0.88 4.04 -25.35
C PRO A 134 1.08 2.77 -26.20
N ASN A 135 1.28 2.97 -27.49
CA ASN A 135 1.57 1.85 -28.39
C ASN A 135 3.08 1.53 -28.33
N LEU A 136 3.41 0.40 -27.70
CA LEU A 136 4.77 -0.14 -27.63
C LEU A 136 4.85 -1.45 -28.40
N PRO A 137 5.98 -1.76 -29.09
CA PRO A 137 6.25 -3.09 -29.61
C PRO A 137 6.21 -4.15 -28.50
N GLU A 138 5.83 -5.38 -28.82
CA GLU A 138 5.64 -6.48 -27.86
C GLU A 138 6.88 -6.70 -26.97
N HIS A 139 8.07 -6.80 -27.58
CA HIS A 139 9.31 -6.99 -26.81
C HIS A 139 9.61 -5.84 -25.83
N GLN A 140 9.20 -4.62 -26.16
CA GLN A 140 9.37 -3.46 -25.27
C GLN A 140 8.31 -3.45 -24.15
N GLN A 141 7.07 -3.91 -24.46
CA GLN A 141 6.07 -4.14 -23.41
C GLN A 141 6.56 -5.17 -22.39
N ASP A 142 7.16 -6.28 -22.86
CA ASP A 142 7.70 -7.32 -21.98
C ASP A 142 8.83 -6.78 -21.09
N SER A 143 9.75 -6.01 -21.67
CA SER A 143 10.82 -5.34 -20.91
C SER A 143 10.27 -4.39 -19.84
N MET A 144 9.25 -3.61 -20.17
CA MET A 144 8.61 -2.71 -19.21
C MET A 144 7.76 -3.46 -18.18
N ASN A 145 7.18 -4.59 -18.53
CA ASN A 145 6.52 -5.46 -17.58
C ASN A 145 7.50 -6.02 -16.53
N GLU A 146 8.68 -6.46 -16.97
CA GLU A 146 9.73 -6.91 -16.06
C GLU A 146 10.23 -5.77 -15.17
N PHE A 147 10.47 -4.59 -15.75
CA PHE A 147 10.84 -3.40 -14.98
C PHE A 147 9.79 -3.05 -13.93
N PHE A 148 8.51 -3.18 -14.25
CA PHE A 148 7.42 -2.91 -13.32
C PHE A 148 7.36 -3.92 -12.17
N GLU A 149 7.71 -5.19 -12.39
CA GLU A 149 7.85 -6.16 -11.29
C GLU A 149 8.96 -5.74 -10.30
N ASP A 150 10.06 -5.17 -10.81
CA ASP A 150 11.12 -4.62 -9.95
C ASP A 150 10.65 -3.35 -9.22
N VAL A 151 9.84 -2.49 -9.85
CA VAL A 151 9.18 -1.33 -9.22
C VAL A 151 8.30 -1.79 -8.04
N LYS A 152 7.45 -2.78 -8.26
CA LYS A 152 6.58 -3.33 -7.19
C LYS A 152 7.40 -3.88 -6.04
N PHE A 153 8.43 -4.66 -6.35
CA PHE A 153 9.30 -5.24 -5.33
C PHE A 153 10.02 -4.18 -4.50
N LEU A 154 10.62 -3.16 -5.15
CA LEU A 154 11.35 -2.10 -4.45
C LEU A 154 10.41 -1.18 -3.65
N ALA A 155 9.20 -0.92 -4.14
CA ALA A 155 8.18 -0.19 -3.39
C ALA A 155 7.76 -0.96 -2.12
N SER A 156 7.47 -2.25 -2.25
CA SER A 156 7.12 -3.13 -1.13
C SER A 156 8.28 -3.26 -0.12
N PHE A 157 9.53 -3.34 -0.59
CA PHE A 157 10.72 -3.42 0.26
C PHE A 157 10.84 -2.25 1.25
N ILE A 158 10.38 -1.05 0.89
CA ILE A 158 10.34 0.11 1.78
C ILE A 158 8.98 0.30 2.48
N GLY A 159 8.09 -0.70 2.45
CA GLY A 159 6.77 -0.68 3.08
C GLY A 159 5.69 0.05 2.30
N CYS A 160 5.89 0.35 1.01
CA CYS A 160 4.85 0.94 0.15
C CYS A 160 4.07 -0.15 -0.59
N ASN A 161 2.95 -0.58 -0.02
CA ASN A 161 2.12 -1.69 -0.53
C ASN A 161 1.04 -1.22 -1.53
N ILE A 162 1.33 -0.16 -2.31
CA ILE A 162 0.37 0.48 -3.23
C ILE A 162 -0.15 -0.47 -4.32
N PHE A 163 0.62 -1.49 -4.70
CA PHE A 163 0.27 -2.47 -5.73
C PHE A 163 -0.17 -3.82 -5.16
N GLU A 164 -0.15 -3.97 -3.84
CA GLU A 164 -0.49 -5.25 -3.21
C GLU A 164 -2.00 -5.39 -3.08
N VAL A 165 -2.54 -6.36 -3.79
CA VAL A 165 -3.92 -6.79 -3.58
C VAL A 165 -3.91 -7.69 -2.36
N SER A 166 -4.53 -7.23 -1.27
CA SER A 166 -4.79 -8.07 -0.11
C SER A 166 -5.81 -9.15 -0.48
N GLN A 167 -5.37 -10.19 -1.20
CA GLN A 167 -6.21 -11.36 -1.44
C GLN A 167 -5.78 -12.47 -0.48
N PRO A 168 -6.70 -12.92 0.38
CA PRO A 168 -6.46 -14.11 1.17
C PRO A 168 -6.36 -15.30 0.22
N LYS A 169 -5.39 -16.18 0.44
CA LYS A 169 -5.53 -17.55 -0.02
C LYS A 169 -6.75 -18.12 0.72
N GLU A 170 -7.70 -18.72 0.04
CA GLU A 170 -8.93 -19.28 0.66
C GLU A 170 -8.64 -20.22 1.83
N GLU A 171 -7.46 -20.84 1.83
CA GLU A 171 -6.96 -21.76 2.85
C GLU A 171 -6.67 -21.12 4.23
N HIS A 172 -6.62 -19.76 4.31
CA HIS A 172 -6.22 -19.06 5.54
C HIS A 172 -7.23 -18.00 5.99
N LEU A 173 -8.52 -18.26 5.79
CA LEU A 173 -9.58 -17.37 6.26
C LEU A 173 -9.95 -17.70 7.70
N PHE A 174 -10.04 -16.64 8.51
CA PHE A 174 -10.51 -16.69 9.90
C PHE A 174 -11.82 -15.92 10.05
N TYR A 175 -12.61 -16.33 10.99
CA TYR A 175 -13.95 -15.82 11.27
C TYR A 175 -14.07 -15.40 12.72
N THR A 176 -14.82 -14.32 12.98
CA THR A 176 -15.22 -13.95 14.35
C THR A 176 -16.69 -13.59 14.37
N LYS A 177 -17.37 -13.94 15.46
CA LYS A 177 -18.79 -13.69 15.67
C LYS A 177 -19.02 -13.14 17.08
N GLY A 178 -20.04 -12.32 17.23
CA GLY A 178 -20.47 -11.80 18.53
C GLY A 178 -21.16 -10.45 18.42
N ARG A 179 -22.09 -10.16 19.29
CA ARG A 179 -22.79 -8.86 19.38
C ARG A 179 -23.39 -8.38 18.05
N GLY A 180 -23.86 -9.29 17.19
CA GLY A 180 -24.36 -8.97 15.85
C GLY A 180 -23.26 -8.81 14.78
N CYS A 181 -22.01 -9.05 15.12
CA CYS A 181 -20.90 -9.16 14.19
C CYS A 181 -20.83 -10.56 13.59
N ASN A 182 -20.55 -10.64 12.29
CA ASN A 182 -20.11 -11.84 11.58
C ASN A 182 -19.06 -11.38 10.56
N ALA A 183 -17.81 -11.43 10.97
CA ALA A 183 -16.71 -10.92 10.19
C ALA A 183 -15.78 -12.06 9.76
N LYS A 184 -15.15 -11.87 8.59
CA LYS A 184 -14.12 -12.74 8.03
C LYS A 184 -12.88 -11.94 7.67
N GLY A 185 -11.72 -12.55 7.80
CA GLY A 185 -10.46 -11.89 7.51
C GLY A 185 -9.31 -12.87 7.43
N PHE A 186 -8.10 -12.36 7.27
CA PHE A 186 -6.87 -13.15 7.21
C PHE A 186 -5.72 -12.42 7.90
N TYR A 187 -4.72 -13.17 8.31
CA TYR A 187 -3.50 -12.67 8.93
C TYR A 187 -2.36 -12.63 7.92
N SER A 188 -1.56 -11.56 7.94
CA SER A 188 -0.39 -11.36 7.07
C SER A 188 0.74 -10.66 7.81
N SER A 189 1.86 -10.40 7.13
CA SER A 189 2.96 -9.57 7.63
C SER A 189 2.52 -8.14 8.01
N ASP A 190 1.48 -7.61 7.37
CA ASP A 190 0.97 -6.26 7.59
C ASP A 190 -0.03 -6.18 8.76
N GLY A 191 -0.37 -7.34 9.35
CA GLY A 191 -1.34 -7.44 10.42
C GLY A 191 -2.55 -8.29 10.05
N PHE A 192 -3.76 -7.90 10.49
CA PHE A 192 -4.97 -8.63 10.24
C PHE A 192 -5.94 -7.82 9.36
N THR A 193 -6.29 -8.36 8.19
CA THR A 193 -7.22 -7.73 7.26
C THR A 193 -8.63 -8.29 7.42
N VAL A 194 -9.59 -7.44 7.75
CA VAL A 194 -11.03 -7.75 7.73
C VAL A 194 -11.57 -7.48 6.33
N LEU A 195 -12.26 -8.46 5.76
CA LEU A 195 -12.72 -8.41 4.37
C LEU A 195 -14.04 -7.66 4.22
N LYS A 196 -14.19 -6.98 3.09
CA LYS A 196 -15.44 -6.41 2.61
C LYS A 196 -16.60 -7.39 2.73
N GLY A 197 -17.78 -6.88 3.08
CA GLY A 197 -18.99 -7.69 3.31
C GLY A 197 -19.05 -8.30 4.72
N SER A 198 -18.01 -8.13 5.55
CA SER A 198 -18.11 -8.47 6.98
C SER A 198 -19.13 -7.57 7.68
N THR A 199 -19.95 -8.15 8.56
CA THR A 199 -20.85 -7.35 9.41
C THR A 199 -20.16 -7.02 10.73
N VAL A 200 -20.42 -5.82 11.26
CA VAL A 200 -19.80 -5.34 12.50
C VAL A 200 -20.86 -4.90 13.51
N ALA A 201 -20.54 -5.01 14.79
CA ALA A 201 -21.45 -4.64 15.87
C ALA A 201 -21.76 -3.13 15.84
N LYS A 202 -23.05 -2.77 15.94
CA LYS A 202 -23.49 -1.37 16.00
C LYS A 202 -23.11 -0.67 17.31
N THR A 203 -23.15 -1.41 18.41
CA THR A 203 -22.95 -0.87 19.75
C THR A 203 -21.60 -1.29 20.31
N MET A 204 -21.10 -0.50 21.23
CA MET A 204 -19.91 -0.76 22.01
C MET A 204 -20.26 -1.04 23.46
N VAL A 205 -19.41 -1.82 24.15
CA VAL A 205 -19.55 -1.96 25.61
C VAL A 205 -19.13 -0.64 26.30
N PRO A 206 -19.71 -0.32 27.49
CA PRO A 206 -19.37 0.93 28.22
C PRO A 206 -17.89 1.09 28.51
N SER A 207 -17.17 -0.01 28.75
CA SER A 207 -15.73 -0.05 29.07
C SER A 207 -14.80 -0.03 27.85
N PHE A 208 -15.31 0.16 26.63
CA PHE A 208 -14.49 0.16 25.43
C PHE A 208 -13.60 1.40 25.33
N ASN A 209 -12.27 1.21 25.16
CA ASN A 209 -11.31 2.28 25.39
C ASN A 209 -11.13 3.26 24.21
N TRP A 210 -11.45 2.88 22.96
CA TRP A 210 -11.24 3.72 21.78
C TRP A 210 -12.53 3.97 20.98
N LYS A 211 -13.58 4.40 21.69
CA LYS A 211 -14.94 4.62 21.14
C LYS A 211 -14.94 5.61 19.97
N GLU A 212 -14.41 6.81 20.16
CA GLU A 212 -14.38 7.87 19.13
C GLU A 212 -13.68 7.43 17.85
N LYS A 213 -12.52 6.77 18.00
CA LYS A 213 -11.77 6.24 16.86
C LYS A 213 -12.58 5.17 16.10
N ARG A 214 -13.25 4.26 16.84
CA ARG A 214 -14.09 3.24 16.22
C ARG A 214 -15.30 3.86 15.52
N GLU A 215 -15.97 4.85 16.10
CA GLU A 215 -17.10 5.56 15.50
C GLU A 215 -16.70 6.20 14.17
N LYS A 216 -15.57 6.93 14.14
CA LYS A 216 -15.02 7.48 12.90
C LYS A 216 -14.76 6.39 11.86
N MET A 217 -14.15 5.29 12.26
CA MET A 217 -13.88 4.17 11.36
C MET A 217 -15.17 3.50 10.86
N LEU A 218 -16.23 3.40 11.67
CA LEU A 218 -17.53 2.90 11.22
C LEU A 218 -18.14 3.83 10.16
N GLN A 219 -18.03 5.14 10.33
CA GLN A 219 -18.50 6.12 9.32
C GLN A 219 -17.74 5.99 8.00
N ASP A 220 -16.42 5.83 8.07
CA ASP A 220 -15.54 5.80 6.89
C ASP A 220 -15.60 4.48 6.11
N TYR A 221 -15.84 3.34 6.80
CA TYR A 221 -15.67 1.99 6.20
C TYR A 221 -16.94 1.15 6.15
N THR A 222 -18.07 1.61 6.73
CA THR A 222 -19.28 0.79 6.72
C THR A 222 -20.46 1.51 6.08
N SER A 223 -21.37 0.72 5.50
CA SER A 223 -22.73 1.13 5.11
C SER A 223 -23.77 0.41 5.96
N THR A 224 -24.95 1.02 6.10
CA THR A 224 -26.07 0.35 6.77
C THR A 224 -26.94 -0.35 5.73
N GLU A 225 -26.99 -1.67 5.78
CA GLU A 225 -27.82 -2.52 4.93
C GLU A 225 -28.82 -3.28 5.81
N ASN A 226 -30.11 -3.09 5.59
CA ASN A 226 -31.19 -3.72 6.39
C ASN A 226 -31.00 -3.58 7.91
N GLY A 227 -30.48 -2.43 8.33
CA GLY A 227 -30.23 -2.20 9.76
C GLY A 227 -28.93 -2.82 10.30
N ILE A 228 -28.09 -3.44 9.49
CA ILE A 228 -26.80 -4.05 9.86
C ILE A 228 -25.68 -3.19 9.29
N LEU A 229 -24.60 -2.99 10.04
CA LEU A 229 -23.39 -2.33 9.54
C LEU A 229 -22.55 -3.34 8.76
N VAL A 230 -22.30 -3.05 7.48
CA VAL A 230 -21.53 -3.89 6.55
C VAL A 230 -20.28 -3.15 6.10
N LEU A 231 -19.13 -3.81 6.16
CA LEU A 231 -17.87 -3.25 5.72
C LEU A 231 -17.85 -3.09 4.18
N THR A 232 -17.60 -1.87 3.71
CA THR A 232 -17.67 -1.49 2.28
C THR A 232 -16.39 -1.76 1.51
N SER A 233 -15.25 -1.90 2.22
CA SER A 233 -13.92 -2.23 1.66
C SER A 233 -13.12 -3.05 2.66
N ASP A 234 -12.09 -3.77 2.18
CA ASP A 234 -11.14 -4.46 3.05
C ASP A 234 -10.45 -3.46 3.97
N LYS A 235 -10.20 -3.87 5.24
CA LYS A 235 -9.52 -3.03 6.22
C LYS A 235 -8.47 -3.81 6.98
N THR A 236 -7.21 -3.38 6.85
CA THR A 236 -6.07 -3.94 7.60
C THR A 236 -5.89 -3.21 8.92
N PHE A 237 -5.70 -3.98 9.97
CA PHE A 237 -5.39 -3.54 11.34
C PHE A 237 -3.99 -4.06 11.71
N SER A 238 -3.28 -3.30 12.53
CA SER A 238 -1.92 -3.67 12.98
C SER A 238 -1.88 -4.96 13.81
N SER A 239 -3.01 -5.42 14.34
CA SER A 239 -3.10 -6.66 15.11
C SER A 239 -4.46 -7.35 14.99
N PRO A 240 -4.51 -8.69 15.17
CA PRO A 240 -5.77 -9.44 15.24
C PRO A 240 -6.72 -8.96 16.34
N SER A 241 -6.18 -8.50 17.47
CA SER A 241 -6.98 -7.99 18.59
C SER A 241 -7.67 -6.68 18.23
N THR A 242 -6.96 -5.73 17.61
CA THR A 242 -7.55 -4.46 17.14
C THR A 242 -8.64 -4.72 16.08
N ALA A 243 -8.43 -5.71 15.20
CA ALA A 243 -9.42 -6.12 14.21
C ALA A 243 -10.69 -6.69 14.88
N ALA A 244 -10.52 -7.58 15.86
CA ALA A 244 -11.65 -8.15 16.61
C ALA A 244 -12.40 -7.07 17.41
N ASP A 245 -11.69 -6.17 18.06
CA ASP A 245 -12.24 -5.04 18.81
C ASP A 245 -13.09 -4.14 17.89
N PHE A 246 -12.59 -3.81 16.72
CA PHE A 246 -13.35 -3.05 15.72
C PHE A 246 -14.63 -3.78 15.32
N CYS A 247 -14.54 -5.08 15.03
CA CYS A 247 -15.70 -5.85 14.58
C CYS A 247 -16.75 -6.01 15.68
N ILE A 248 -16.36 -6.31 16.92
CA ILE A 248 -17.26 -6.72 18.02
C ILE A 248 -17.68 -5.53 18.90
N GLY A 249 -16.89 -4.44 18.95
CA GLY A 249 -17.16 -3.28 19.82
C GLY A 249 -16.91 -3.55 21.31
N SER A 250 -16.01 -4.45 21.62
CA SER A 250 -15.51 -4.75 22.96
C SER A 250 -14.04 -5.17 22.87
N SER A 251 -13.30 -5.09 23.97
CA SER A 251 -11.93 -5.58 24.02
C SER A 251 -11.87 -7.10 23.94
N ASN A 252 -11.11 -7.64 23.00
CA ASN A 252 -11.00 -9.05 22.71
C ASN A 252 -9.56 -9.50 22.52
N ASN A 253 -9.26 -10.72 22.91
CA ASN A 253 -8.03 -11.37 22.46
C ASN A 253 -8.23 -11.93 21.05
N GLY A 254 -7.80 -11.17 20.03
CA GLY A 254 -7.98 -11.57 18.63
C GLY A 254 -7.25 -12.85 18.24
N TRP A 255 -6.19 -13.24 18.95
CA TRP A 255 -5.50 -14.50 18.67
C TRP A 255 -6.37 -15.73 18.97
N VAL A 256 -7.30 -15.60 19.90
CA VAL A 256 -8.25 -16.65 20.28
C VAL A 256 -9.62 -16.40 19.67
N GLY A 257 -9.97 -15.13 19.44
CA GLY A 257 -11.28 -14.71 18.93
C GLY A 257 -11.49 -14.93 17.43
N TRP A 258 -10.42 -15.09 16.67
CA TRP A 258 -10.47 -15.47 15.25
C TRP A 258 -10.22 -16.96 15.12
N GLY A 259 -11.16 -17.71 14.53
CA GLY A 259 -11.07 -19.14 14.24
C GLY A 259 -11.27 -19.43 12.75
N ASP A 260 -10.60 -20.45 12.23
CA ASP A 260 -10.81 -20.95 10.87
C ASP A 260 -12.12 -21.75 10.76
N LYS A 261 -12.39 -22.32 9.59
CA LYS A 261 -13.61 -23.14 9.37
C LYS A 261 -13.62 -24.44 10.17
N GLU A 262 -12.45 -24.95 10.48
CA GLU A 262 -12.21 -26.17 11.25
C GLU A 262 -12.27 -25.92 12.77
N GLY A 263 -12.34 -24.65 13.21
CA GLY A 263 -12.39 -24.24 14.61
C GLY A 263 -11.01 -24.02 15.24
N ASN A 264 -9.90 -24.10 14.46
CA ASN A 264 -8.58 -23.75 14.96
C ASN A 264 -8.48 -22.24 15.16
N THR A 265 -7.94 -21.82 16.29
CA THR A 265 -7.72 -20.39 16.55
C THR A 265 -6.51 -19.86 15.76
N LEU A 266 -6.48 -18.55 15.51
CA LEU A 266 -5.33 -17.90 14.88
C LEU A 266 -4.03 -18.20 15.66
N ASP A 267 -4.11 -18.27 16.98
CA ASP A 267 -2.99 -18.63 17.86
C ASP A 267 -2.47 -20.04 17.59
N SER A 268 -3.36 -21.02 17.45
CA SER A 268 -2.97 -22.40 17.17
C SER A 268 -2.34 -22.57 15.78
N VAL A 269 -2.77 -21.79 14.80
CA VAL A 269 -2.25 -21.87 13.43
C VAL A 269 -0.90 -21.19 13.27
N TYR A 270 -0.66 -20.05 13.92
CA TYR A 270 0.52 -19.22 13.66
C TYR A 270 1.55 -19.16 14.81
N ARG A 271 1.16 -19.42 16.06
CA ARG A 271 2.07 -19.31 17.21
C ARG A 271 2.51 -20.63 17.78
N LYS A 272 1.62 -21.64 17.82
CA LYS A 272 1.97 -22.97 18.36
C LYS A 272 2.79 -23.86 17.42
N GLN A 273 3.25 -23.33 16.30
CA GLN A 273 4.19 -24.03 15.40
C GLN A 273 5.67 -23.89 15.84
N LEU A 274 5.93 -23.15 16.91
CA LEU A 274 7.29 -22.90 17.44
C LEU A 274 7.64 -23.77 18.66
N ASP A 275 6.72 -24.66 19.08
CA ASP A 275 6.92 -25.63 20.16
C ASP A 275 7.23 -27.04 19.50
#